data_9a9ee841d682579e2b63ee59e0398009
#
_entry.id   9a9ee841d682579e2b63ee59e0398009
#
_cell.length_a   1.000
_cell.length_b   1.000
_cell.length_c   1.000
_cell.angle_alpha   90.00
_cell.angle_beta   90.00
_cell.angle_gamma   90.00
#
_symmetry.space_group_name_H-M   'P 1'
#
loop_
_entity.id
_entity.type
_entity.pdbx_description
1 polymer ?
#
loop_
_entity_poly.entity_id
_entity_poly.type
_entity_poly.pdbx_seq_one_letter_code
_entity_poly.pdbx_strand_id
1 'polypeptide(L)'
;VRIAGLGGVFRGQVWMPDDPPNYYCPATFIRRVGPGNVWRGGVPRRHRTTIFPSVYQNLMRQHADILVTHEAPSCHRKGFAAIDRLAEALGVKRLFHGHQHEDRAYGRHHGIIMTGVGYRGVTSITGEVVIPAQLDPREAAALKSALEWADSHGIDAPPVRTPPPAMVVRTPLPHAAPTFQPPELHPSSDMKPAPSSIKEAEAEQEKRTSRMTRARNRA
;
A
#
# COMPACT_ATOMS: atom_id res chain seq x y z
N VAL A 1 -2.33 21.87 4.55
CA VAL A 1 -2.44 20.54 3.97
C VAL A 1 -1.51 19.61 4.72
N ARG A 2 -2.05 18.52 5.28
CA ARG A 2 -1.28 17.44 5.95
C ARG A 2 -1.12 16.28 4.99
N ILE A 3 0.11 15.80 4.82
CA ILE A 3 0.43 14.67 3.95
C ILE A 3 0.92 13.51 4.83
N ALA A 4 0.25 12.36 4.73
CA ALA A 4 0.71 11.12 5.32
C ALA A 4 1.45 10.29 4.27
N GLY A 5 2.47 9.54 4.69
CA GLY A 5 3.24 8.66 3.81
C GLY A 5 3.37 7.25 4.35
N LEU A 6 3.08 6.24 3.52
CA LEU A 6 3.40 4.84 3.80
C LEU A 6 4.32 4.31 2.71
N GLY A 7 5.63 4.37 2.98
CA GLY A 7 6.63 3.76 2.10
C GLY A 7 6.78 2.26 2.33
N GLY A 8 7.34 1.58 1.32
CA GLY A 8 7.65 0.16 1.40
C GLY A 8 6.59 -0.74 0.78
N VAL A 9 6.78 -2.05 0.94
CA VAL A 9 5.95 -3.10 0.32
C VAL A 9 5.49 -4.12 1.36
N PHE A 10 4.33 -4.71 1.14
CA PHE A 10 3.89 -5.88 1.89
C PHE A 10 4.74 -7.10 1.50
N ARG A 11 5.16 -7.88 2.50
CA ARG A 11 5.94 -9.11 2.29
C ARG A 11 5.38 -10.23 3.14
N GLY A 12 4.96 -11.33 2.53
CA GLY A 12 4.36 -12.48 3.23
C GLY A 12 5.22 -13.07 4.33
N GLN A 13 6.56 -12.90 4.28
CA GLN A 13 7.43 -13.32 5.38
C GLN A 13 7.15 -12.54 6.67
N VAL A 14 6.70 -11.30 6.60
CA VAL A 14 6.37 -10.44 7.74
C VAL A 14 4.86 -10.31 7.89
N TRP A 15 4.23 -9.80 6.85
CA TRP A 15 2.78 -9.58 6.80
C TRP A 15 2.33 -9.41 5.35
N MET A 16 1.29 -10.16 4.98
CA MET A 16 0.48 -9.91 3.80
C MET A 16 -0.90 -9.49 4.30
N PRO A 17 -1.45 -8.36 3.85
CA PRO A 17 -2.80 -7.93 4.26
C PRO A 17 -3.83 -9.02 4.00
N ASP A 18 -4.84 -9.07 4.90
CA ASP A 18 -5.91 -10.05 4.99
C ASP A 18 -5.50 -11.39 5.64
N ASP A 19 -4.18 -11.67 5.76
CA ASP A 19 -3.65 -12.77 6.56
C ASP A 19 -3.15 -12.28 7.93
N PRO A 20 -3.16 -13.14 8.97
CA PRO A 20 -2.52 -12.82 10.25
C PRO A 20 -1.02 -12.55 10.07
N PRO A 21 -0.46 -11.50 10.67
CA PRO A 21 0.95 -11.19 10.53
C PRO A 21 1.83 -12.22 11.23
N ASN A 22 2.92 -12.62 10.58
CA ASN A 22 3.96 -13.45 11.20
C ASN A 22 4.78 -12.65 12.23
N TYR A 23 4.97 -11.35 11.97
CA TYR A 23 5.68 -10.44 12.88
C TYR A 23 4.97 -9.10 12.93
N TYR A 24 4.61 -8.68 14.14
CA TYR A 24 3.89 -7.44 14.35
C TYR A 24 4.76 -6.18 14.19
N CYS A 25 5.98 -6.22 14.69
CA CYS A 25 6.89 -5.07 14.68
C CYS A 25 8.33 -5.45 14.30
N PRO A 26 9.17 -4.48 13.90
CA PRO A 26 10.58 -4.72 13.57
C PRO A 26 11.35 -5.41 14.69
N ALA A 27 11.09 -5.08 15.97
CA ALA A 27 11.82 -5.65 17.10
C ALA A 27 11.62 -7.16 17.24
N THR A 28 10.38 -7.65 17.08
CA THR A 28 10.09 -9.10 17.12
C THR A 28 10.75 -9.83 15.95
N PHE A 29 10.78 -9.22 14.78
CA PHE A 29 11.46 -9.78 13.61
C PHE A 29 12.99 -9.85 13.79
N ILE A 30 13.62 -8.78 14.30
CA ILE A 30 15.07 -8.72 14.58
C ILE A 30 15.46 -9.82 15.55
N ARG A 31 14.72 -10.00 16.65
CA ARG A 31 14.98 -11.09 17.63
C ARG A 31 14.95 -12.48 16.97
N ARG A 32 14.03 -12.69 16.04
CA ARG A 32 13.87 -13.99 15.34
C ARG A 32 14.99 -14.28 14.37
N VAL A 33 15.45 -13.28 13.61
CA VAL A 33 16.52 -13.48 12.60
C VAL A 33 17.92 -13.54 13.22
N GLY A 34 18.08 -13.04 14.44
CA GLY A 34 19.33 -13.05 15.19
C GLY A 34 20.34 -11.96 14.75
N PRO A 35 21.34 -11.67 15.61
CA PRO A 35 22.26 -10.54 15.44
C PRO A 35 23.14 -10.62 14.18
N GLY A 36 23.46 -11.84 13.71
CA GLY A 36 24.27 -12.03 12.50
C GLY A 36 23.57 -11.68 11.19
N ASN A 37 22.24 -11.53 11.21
CA ASN A 37 21.43 -11.27 10.02
C ASN A 37 20.88 -9.85 9.94
N VAL A 38 21.26 -8.97 10.86
CA VAL A 38 20.80 -7.58 10.90
C VAL A 38 21.72 -6.68 10.08
N TRP A 39 21.17 -5.57 9.59
CA TRP A 39 21.93 -4.57 8.87
C TRP A 39 21.96 -3.25 9.67
N ARG A 40 23.15 -2.80 10.05
CA ARG A 40 23.36 -1.59 10.85
C ARG A 40 22.49 -1.55 12.11
N GLY A 41 22.38 -2.67 12.82
CA GLY A 41 21.61 -2.78 14.06
C GLY A 41 20.09 -2.81 13.90
N GLY A 42 19.57 -2.78 12.65
CA GLY A 42 18.14 -2.81 12.36
C GLY A 42 17.68 -4.13 11.71
N VAL A 43 16.59 -4.08 10.96
CA VAL A 43 16.11 -5.25 10.20
C VAL A 43 17.10 -5.65 9.10
N PRO A 44 17.09 -6.91 8.61
CA PRO A 44 17.88 -7.31 7.45
C PRO A 44 17.68 -6.36 6.27
N ARG A 45 18.72 -6.15 5.45
CA ARG A 45 18.73 -5.15 4.37
C ARG A 45 17.48 -5.20 3.48
N ARG A 46 17.05 -6.40 3.09
CA ARG A 46 15.85 -6.60 2.24
C ARG A 46 14.54 -6.20 2.93
N HIS A 47 14.49 -6.17 4.27
CA HIS A 47 13.30 -5.85 5.05
C HIS A 47 13.22 -4.38 5.49
N ARG A 48 14.17 -3.53 5.08
CA ARG A 48 14.11 -2.09 5.35
C ARG A 48 12.92 -1.40 4.68
N THR A 49 12.42 -1.98 3.61
CA THR A 49 11.25 -1.51 2.87
C THR A 49 10.03 -2.39 3.12
N THR A 50 9.99 -3.16 4.20
CA THR A 50 8.82 -3.97 4.55
C THR A 50 7.88 -3.17 5.43
N ILE A 51 6.60 -3.18 5.09
CA ILE A 51 5.55 -2.61 5.92
C ILE A 51 5.26 -3.57 7.06
N PHE A 52 5.47 -3.11 8.30
CA PHE A 52 5.12 -3.84 9.51
C PHE A 52 3.75 -3.40 10.03
N PRO A 53 2.92 -4.33 10.58
CA PRO A 53 1.61 -4.00 11.13
C PRO A 53 1.63 -2.85 12.14
N SER A 54 2.64 -2.79 13.01
CA SER A 54 2.78 -1.71 14.01
C SER A 54 2.92 -0.32 13.36
N VAL A 55 3.69 -0.22 12.26
CA VAL A 55 3.86 1.05 11.52
C VAL A 55 2.55 1.45 10.85
N TYR A 56 1.91 0.51 10.18
CA TYR A 56 0.62 0.70 9.53
C TYR A 56 -0.47 1.13 10.52
N GLN A 57 -0.61 0.44 11.66
CA GLN A 57 -1.60 0.76 12.69
C GLN A 57 -1.35 2.10 13.38
N ASN A 58 -0.08 2.47 13.59
CA ASN A 58 0.26 3.79 14.12
C ASN A 58 -0.13 4.90 13.15
N LEU A 59 0.02 4.68 11.86
CA LEU A 59 -0.40 5.64 10.85
C LEU A 59 -1.93 5.77 10.80
N MET A 60 -2.68 4.68 10.90
CA MET A 60 -4.15 4.67 10.94
C MET A 60 -4.77 5.54 12.06
N ARG A 61 -4.01 5.84 13.13
CA ARG A 61 -4.48 6.68 14.25
C ARG A 61 -4.30 8.17 14.01
N GLN A 62 -3.80 8.54 12.85
CA GLN A 62 -3.53 9.94 12.50
C GLN A 62 -4.61 10.48 11.55
N HIS A 63 -4.51 11.77 11.23
CA HIS A 63 -5.35 12.44 10.23
C HIS A 63 -4.49 13.13 9.18
N ALA A 64 -4.89 13.03 7.92
CA ALA A 64 -4.21 13.70 6.81
C ALA A 64 -5.23 14.15 5.75
N ASP A 65 -4.81 15.06 4.88
CA ASP A 65 -5.58 15.49 3.71
C ASP A 65 -5.24 14.67 2.46
N ILE A 66 -3.98 14.20 2.39
CA ILE A 66 -3.42 13.43 1.28
C ILE A 66 -2.66 12.23 1.86
N LEU A 67 -2.83 11.06 1.24
CA LEU A 67 -2.02 9.87 1.50
C LEU A 67 -1.13 9.59 0.28
N VAL A 68 0.17 9.36 0.52
CA VAL A 68 1.12 8.90 -0.48
C VAL A 68 1.62 7.52 -0.08
N THR A 69 1.50 6.54 -0.97
CA THR A 69 1.93 5.16 -0.71
C THR A 69 2.84 4.64 -1.83
N HIS A 70 3.64 3.63 -1.51
CA HIS A 70 4.32 2.86 -2.55
C HIS A 70 3.38 1.81 -3.14
N GLU A 71 2.67 1.07 -2.29
CA GLU A 71 1.69 0.07 -2.72
C GLU A 71 0.39 0.71 -3.22
N ALA A 72 -0.23 0.06 -4.20
CA ALA A 72 -1.47 0.52 -4.79
C ALA A 72 -2.71 0.16 -3.93
N PRO A 73 -3.78 0.96 -3.98
CA PRO A 73 -5.09 0.62 -3.42
C PRO A 73 -5.81 -0.46 -4.26
N SER A 74 -6.92 -1.00 -3.73
CA SER A 74 -7.65 -2.12 -4.34
C SER A 74 -8.23 -1.84 -5.74
N CYS A 75 -8.39 -0.58 -6.11
CA CYS A 75 -8.80 -0.20 -7.47
C CYS A 75 -7.78 -0.55 -8.56
N HIS A 76 -6.54 -0.85 -8.17
CA HIS A 76 -5.55 -1.45 -9.06
C HIS A 76 -5.59 -2.98 -8.94
N ARG A 77 -5.46 -3.72 -10.06
CA ARG A 77 -5.52 -5.20 -10.10
C ARG A 77 -4.52 -5.93 -9.19
N LYS A 78 -3.41 -5.28 -8.84
CA LYS A 78 -2.37 -5.77 -7.92
C LYS A 78 -2.37 -4.96 -6.61
N GLY A 79 -3.45 -4.26 -6.32
CA GLY A 79 -3.56 -3.40 -5.14
C GLY A 79 -4.06 -4.14 -3.91
N PHE A 80 -4.07 -3.44 -2.79
CA PHE A 80 -4.40 -3.98 -1.48
C PHE A 80 -5.53 -3.18 -0.83
N ALA A 81 -6.59 -3.87 -0.40
CA ALA A 81 -7.67 -3.26 0.38
C ALA A 81 -7.18 -2.64 1.71
N ALA A 82 -6.02 -3.07 2.21
CA ALA A 82 -5.39 -2.43 3.36
C ALA A 82 -5.01 -0.96 3.08
N ILE A 83 -4.66 -0.61 1.84
CA ILE A 83 -4.35 0.78 1.48
C ILE A 83 -5.64 1.61 1.48
N ASP A 84 -6.77 1.05 1.03
CA ASP A 84 -8.07 1.73 1.10
C ASP A 84 -8.48 1.98 2.55
N ARG A 85 -8.40 0.95 3.41
CA ARG A 85 -8.69 1.07 4.85
C ARG A 85 -7.81 2.13 5.55
N LEU A 86 -6.54 2.22 5.16
CA LEU A 86 -5.65 3.25 5.68
C LEU A 86 -6.09 4.65 5.25
N ALA A 87 -6.43 4.82 3.97
CA ALA A 87 -6.88 6.08 3.42
C ALA A 87 -8.18 6.57 4.09
N GLU A 88 -9.14 5.65 4.32
CA GLU A 88 -10.38 5.91 5.04
C GLU A 88 -10.12 6.30 6.50
N ALA A 89 -9.28 5.54 7.21
CA ALA A 89 -8.95 5.81 8.61
C ALA A 89 -8.26 7.18 8.81
N LEU A 90 -7.40 7.58 7.87
CA LEU A 90 -6.76 8.90 7.85
C LEU A 90 -7.73 10.04 7.49
N GLY A 91 -8.88 9.73 6.88
CA GLY A 91 -9.85 10.71 6.38
C GLY A 91 -9.36 11.51 5.18
N VAL A 92 -8.47 10.93 4.35
CA VAL A 92 -7.88 11.65 3.22
C VAL A 92 -8.88 11.86 2.08
N LYS A 93 -8.69 12.94 1.33
CA LYS A 93 -9.48 13.25 0.14
C LYS A 93 -8.82 12.74 -1.14
N ARG A 94 -7.50 12.53 -1.09
CA ARG A 94 -6.68 12.08 -2.22
C ARG A 94 -5.65 11.05 -1.78
N LEU A 95 -5.42 10.08 -2.67
CA LEU A 95 -4.37 9.08 -2.52
C LEU A 95 -3.53 9.04 -3.81
N PHE A 96 -2.22 9.08 -3.63
CA PHE A 96 -1.25 8.87 -4.69
C PHE A 96 -0.43 7.61 -4.39
N HIS A 97 -0.21 6.76 -5.38
CA HIS A 97 0.63 5.59 -5.22
C HIS A 97 1.63 5.43 -6.38
N GLY A 98 2.75 4.78 -6.10
CA GLY A 98 3.76 4.40 -7.08
C GLY A 98 3.71 2.90 -7.43
N HIS A 99 4.88 2.25 -7.48
CA HIS A 99 5.13 0.82 -7.66
C HIS A 99 4.76 0.26 -9.03
N GLN A 100 3.64 0.65 -9.60
CA GLN A 100 3.09 0.05 -10.84
C GLN A 100 3.65 0.70 -12.11
N HIS A 101 4.48 1.74 -11.96
CA HIS A 101 5.20 2.44 -13.02
C HIS A 101 4.30 3.06 -14.11
N GLU A 102 3.00 3.21 -13.86
CA GLU A 102 2.05 3.79 -14.81
C GLU A 102 1.36 5.03 -14.23
N ASP A 103 1.19 6.06 -15.06
CA ASP A 103 0.29 7.18 -14.73
C ASP A 103 -1.14 6.73 -14.94
N ARG A 104 -1.94 6.74 -13.87
CA ARG A 104 -3.32 6.27 -13.94
C ARG A 104 -4.25 7.03 -13.01
N ALA A 105 -5.26 7.67 -13.58
CA ALA A 105 -6.37 8.21 -12.81
C ALA A 105 -7.45 7.14 -12.63
N TYR A 106 -7.71 6.73 -11.39
CA TYR A 106 -8.77 5.75 -11.07
C TYR A 106 -10.11 6.45 -10.78
N GLY A 107 -10.11 7.78 -10.68
CA GLY A 107 -11.28 8.54 -10.28
C GLY A 107 -11.55 8.43 -8.78
N ARG A 108 -12.84 8.42 -8.40
CA ARG A 108 -13.26 8.34 -7.00
C ARG A 108 -13.59 6.90 -6.62
N HIS A 109 -12.90 6.39 -5.62
CA HIS A 109 -13.08 5.06 -5.05
C HIS A 109 -13.19 5.20 -3.53
N HIS A 110 -14.23 4.65 -2.90
CA HIS A 110 -14.57 4.87 -1.48
C HIS A 110 -14.60 6.35 -1.06
N GLY A 111 -15.07 7.23 -1.95
CA GLY A 111 -15.11 8.67 -1.67
C GLY A 111 -13.78 9.40 -1.84
N ILE A 112 -12.67 8.70 -2.11
CA ILE A 112 -11.30 9.21 -2.21
C ILE A 112 -10.86 9.23 -3.68
N ILE A 113 -10.23 10.31 -4.13
CA ILE A 113 -9.67 10.39 -5.48
C ILE A 113 -8.32 9.67 -5.47
N MET A 114 -8.17 8.64 -6.32
CA MET A 114 -6.99 7.78 -6.37
C MET A 114 -6.24 7.96 -7.69
N THR A 115 -4.91 8.10 -7.58
CA THR A 115 -4.02 8.38 -8.71
C THR A 115 -2.75 7.56 -8.60
N GLY A 116 -2.44 6.79 -9.65
CA GLY A 116 -1.14 6.16 -9.85
C GLY A 116 -0.18 7.17 -10.48
N VAL A 117 1.05 7.21 -9.96
CA VAL A 117 2.15 8.03 -10.49
C VAL A 117 3.19 7.10 -11.08
N GLY A 118 3.48 7.27 -12.35
CA GLY A 118 4.34 6.38 -13.09
C GLY A 118 5.83 6.60 -12.84
N TYR A 119 6.64 5.73 -13.41
CA TYR A 119 8.09 5.76 -13.23
C TYR A 119 8.69 7.08 -13.73
N ARG A 120 9.37 7.80 -12.84
CA ARG A 120 9.91 9.16 -13.10
C ARG A 120 8.87 10.18 -13.53
N GLY A 121 7.58 9.87 -13.42
CA GLY A 121 6.50 10.81 -13.66
C GLY A 121 6.38 11.83 -12.53
N VAL A 122 5.77 12.95 -12.82
CA VAL A 122 5.41 14.00 -11.86
C VAL A 122 3.94 14.33 -12.03
N THR A 123 3.20 14.20 -10.93
CA THR A 123 1.77 14.51 -10.89
C THR A 123 1.53 15.61 -9.85
N SER A 124 0.72 16.61 -10.21
CA SER A 124 0.32 17.67 -9.30
C SER A 124 -0.57 17.12 -8.16
N ILE A 125 -0.70 17.88 -7.09
CA ILE A 125 -1.61 17.53 -5.98
C ILE A 125 -3.09 17.50 -6.41
N THR A 126 -3.42 18.06 -7.56
CA THR A 126 -4.76 18.01 -8.16
C THR A 126 -4.98 16.74 -8.98
N GLY A 127 -3.92 15.95 -9.24
CA GLY A 127 -3.96 14.73 -10.04
C GLY A 127 -3.65 14.93 -11.52
N GLU A 128 -3.21 16.12 -11.92
CA GLU A 128 -2.78 16.42 -13.29
C GLU A 128 -1.35 15.90 -13.50
N VAL A 129 -1.12 15.19 -14.62
CA VAL A 129 0.21 14.72 -15.00
C VAL A 129 1.01 15.91 -15.54
N VAL A 130 2.04 16.31 -14.81
CA VAL A 130 2.95 17.41 -15.18
C VAL A 130 4.09 16.90 -16.06
N ILE A 131 4.67 15.75 -15.68
CA ILE A 131 5.68 15.02 -16.46
C ILE A 131 5.17 13.59 -16.62
N PRO A 132 4.94 13.12 -17.83
CA PRO A 132 4.48 11.75 -18.07
C PRO A 132 5.49 10.71 -17.59
N ALA A 133 4.98 9.54 -17.21
CA ALA A 133 5.79 8.38 -16.88
C ALA A 133 6.72 8.01 -18.03
N GLN A 134 7.94 7.60 -17.68
CA GLN A 134 8.88 6.99 -18.60
C GLN A 134 8.79 5.47 -18.50
N LEU A 135 9.22 4.76 -19.53
CA LEU A 135 9.40 3.32 -19.41
C LEU A 135 10.51 3.00 -18.40
N ASP A 136 10.27 2.05 -17.52
CA ASP A 136 11.33 1.50 -16.68
C ASP A 136 12.46 0.93 -17.59
N PRO A 137 13.74 1.10 -17.26
CA PRO A 137 14.84 0.60 -18.09
C PRO A 137 14.76 -0.90 -18.39
N ARG A 138 14.20 -1.71 -17.49
CA ARG A 138 14.01 -3.15 -17.72
C ARG A 138 12.87 -3.41 -18.70
N GLU A 139 11.77 -2.67 -18.57
CA GLU A 139 10.63 -2.74 -19.50
C GLU A 139 11.03 -2.22 -20.87
N ALA A 140 11.80 -1.14 -20.95
CA ALA A 140 12.35 -0.63 -22.19
C ALA A 140 13.29 -1.64 -22.88
N ALA A 141 14.17 -2.29 -22.13
CA ALA A 141 15.05 -3.33 -22.64
C ALA A 141 14.28 -4.56 -23.13
N ALA A 142 13.28 -5.01 -22.35
CA ALA A 142 12.42 -6.13 -22.73
C ALA A 142 11.61 -5.84 -24.00
N LEU A 143 11.06 -4.63 -24.11
CA LEU A 143 10.32 -4.19 -25.28
C LEU A 143 11.24 -4.14 -26.52
N LYS A 144 12.44 -3.58 -26.38
CA LYS A 144 13.43 -3.55 -27.45
C LYS A 144 13.77 -4.96 -27.95
N SER A 145 14.08 -5.88 -27.03
CA SER A 145 14.38 -7.27 -27.40
C SER A 145 13.20 -7.98 -28.06
N ALA A 146 11.96 -7.70 -27.62
CA ALA A 146 10.77 -8.27 -28.22
C ALA A 146 10.53 -7.74 -29.64
N LEU A 147 10.79 -6.45 -29.88
CA LEU A 147 10.67 -5.83 -31.20
C LEU A 147 11.75 -6.38 -32.17
N GLU A 148 13.00 -6.49 -31.72
CA GLU A 148 14.10 -7.07 -32.50
C GLU A 148 13.79 -8.53 -32.87
N TRP A 149 13.23 -9.30 -31.94
CA TRP A 149 12.82 -10.68 -32.19
C TRP A 149 11.66 -10.74 -33.23
N ALA A 150 10.63 -9.91 -33.09
CA ALA A 150 9.51 -9.85 -34.01
C ALA A 150 9.95 -9.48 -35.45
N ASP A 151 10.81 -8.46 -35.57
CA ASP A 151 11.38 -8.03 -36.85
C ASP A 151 12.17 -9.16 -37.51
N SER A 152 13.01 -9.87 -36.74
CA SER A 152 13.80 -11.01 -37.25
C SER A 152 12.94 -12.21 -37.72
N HIS A 153 11.68 -12.30 -37.26
CA HIS A 153 10.75 -13.37 -37.62
C HIS A 153 9.64 -12.91 -38.59
N GLY A 154 9.71 -11.69 -39.12
CA GLY A 154 8.73 -11.14 -40.05
C GLY A 154 7.33 -10.96 -39.43
N ILE A 155 7.28 -10.74 -38.11
CA ILE A 155 6.03 -10.52 -37.38
C ILE A 155 5.86 -9.01 -37.24
N ASP A 156 4.77 -8.47 -37.82
CA ASP A 156 4.42 -7.07 -37.62
C ASP A 156 4.18 -6.81 -36.14
N ALA A 157 4.97 -5.90 -35.57
CA ALA A 157 4.79 -5.51 -34.19
C ALA A 157 3.36 -4.95 -33.98
N PRO A 158 2.62 -5.44 -32.97
CA PRO A 158 1.32 -4.86 -32.68
C PRO A 158 1.46 -3.37 -32.41
N PRO A 159 0.54 -2.52 -32.88
CA PRO A 159 0.62 -1.08 -32.68
C PRO A 159 0.82 -0.80 -31.19
N VAL A 160 1.91 -0.08 -30.87
CA VAL A 160 2.18 0.36 -29.49
C VAL A 160 0.93 1.10 -29.03
N ARG A 161 0.22 0.53 -28.06
CA ARG A 161 -0.90 1.21 -27.42
C ARG A 161 -0.33 2.46 -26.74
N THR A 162 -0.39 3.58 -27.41
CA THR A 162 -0.21 4.87 -26.75
C THR A 162 -1.25 4.92 -25.64
N PRO A 163 -0.85 5.21 -24.40
CA PRO A 163 -1.83 5.42 -23.35
C PRO A 163 -2.83 6.46 -23.85
N PRO A 164 -4.14 6.27 -23.61
CA PRO A 164 -5.11 7.27 -24.02
C PRO A 164 -4.69 8.62 -23.43
N PRO A 165 -4.82 9.71 -24.20
CA PRO A 165 -4.51 11.03 -23.70
C PRO A 165 -5.23 11.19 -22.36
N ALA A 166 -4.51 11.69 -21.35
CA ALA A 166 -5.07 11.86 -20.02
C ALA A 166 -6.42 12.56 -20.15
N MET A 167 -7.50 11.86 -19.84
CA MET A 167 -8.82 12.46 -19.83
C MET A 167 -8.79 13.56 -18.77
N VAL A 168 -8.77 14.80 -19.22
CA VAL A 168 -8.99 15.96 -18.36
C VAL A 168 -10.42 15.85 -17.86
N VAL A 169 -10.60 15.17 -16.74
CA VAL A 169 -11.88 15.17 -16.03
C VAL A 169 -12.05 16.58 -15.47
N ARG A 170 -12.73 17.43 -16.20
CA ARG A 170 -13.22 18.70 -15.66
C ARG A 170 -14.17 18.35 -14.52
N THR A 171 -13.68 18.46 -13.30
CA THR A 171 -14.53 18.33 -12.11
C THR A 171 -15.56 19.47 -12.14
N PRO A 172 -16.87 19.18 -12.10
CA PRO A 172 -17.87 20.19 -11.83
C PRO A 172 -17.56 20.86 -10.50
N LEU A 173 -17.69 22.19 -10.44
CA LEU A 173 -17.62 22.94 -9.18
C LEU A 173 -18.56 22.32 -8.13
N PRO A 174 -18.13 22.22 -6.88
CA PRO A 174 -18.93 21.56 -5.86
C PRO A 174 -20.23 22.34 -5.59
N HIS A 175 -21.36 21.72 -5.93
CA HIS A 175 -22.62 22.08 -5.33
C HIS A 175 -22.52 21.82 -3.81
N ALA A 176 -23.06 22.76 -3.02
CA ALA A 176 -23.04 22.74 -1.55
C ALA A 176 -23.38 21.34 -1.01
N ALA A 177 -22.51 20.84 -0.15
CA ALA A 177 -22.65 19.53 0.47
C ALA A 177 -23.89 19.51 1.41
N PRO A 178 -24.70 18.43 1.39
CA PRO A 178 -25.68 18.22 2.45
C PRO A 178 -24.98 17.99 3.79
N THR A 179 -25.51 18.59 4.82
CA THR A 179 -25.03 18.49 6.20
C THR A 179 -25.14 17.02 6.67
N PHE A 180 -24.01 16.38 6.88
CA PHE A 180 -23.95 15.02 7.39
C PHE A 180 -24.12 15.05 8.92
N GLN A 181 -25.18 14.45 9.45
CA GLN A 181 -25.30 14.11 10.86
C GLN A 181 -24.68 12.73 11.07
N PRO A 182 -23.70 12.57 11.97
CA PRO A 182 -23.13 11.26 12.26
C PRO A 182 -24.16 10.38 12.98
N PRO A 183 -24.23 9.07 12.65
CA PRO A 183 -25.05 8.13 13.39
C PRO A 183 -24.50 7.95 14.82
N GLU A 184 -25.39 7.91 15.81
CA GLU A 184 -25.05 7.58 17.19
C GLU A 184 -24.47 6.17 17.28
N LEU A 185 -23.24 6.08 17.77
CA LEU A 185 -22.55 4.81 18.03
C LEU A 185 -23.13 4.18 19.30
N HIS A 186 -23.96 3.15 19.15
CA HIS A 186 -24.25 2.25 20.26
C HIS A 186 -23.03 1.36 20.54
N PRO A 187 -22.55 1.24 21.78
CA PRO A 187 -21.43 0.39 22.09
C PRO A 187 -21.85 -1.09 21.96
N SER A 188 -21.23 -1.79 21.02
CA SER A 188 -21.32 -3.26 20.92
C SER A 188 -20.49 -3.87 22.06
N SER A 189 -21.13 -4.67 22.90
CA SER A 189 -20.58 -5.25 24.14
C SER A 189 -19.56 -6.38 23.98
N ASP A 190 -19.16 -6.74 22.73
CA ASP A 190 -18.35 -7.94 22.48
C ASP A 190 -16.92 -7.69 21.96
N MET A 191 -16.47 -6.44 21.91
CA MET A 191 -15.06 -6.16 21.57
C MET A 191 -14.17 -6.22 22.81
N LYS A 192 -13.36 -7.27 22.90
CA LYS A 192 -12.25 -7.33 23.83
C LYS A 192 -11.33 -6.13 23.62
N PRO A 193 -10.97 -5.35 24.64
CA PRO A 193 -10.12 -4.19 24.49
C PRO A 193 -8.74 -4.59 23.94
N ALA A 194 -8.21 -3.77 23.06
CA ALA A 194 -6.85 -3.93 22.58
C ALA A 194 -5.86 -3.81 23.76
N PRO A 195 -4.76 -4.59 23.76
CA PRO A 195 -3.80 -4.55 24.87
C PRO A 195 -3.23 -3.14 25.05
N SER A 196 -3.28 -2.65 26.29
CA SER A 196 -2.91 -1.29 26.66
C SER A 196 -1.40 -1.04 26.72
N SER A 197 -0.59 -2.10 26.64
CA SER A 197 0.88 -2.00 26.66
C SER A 197 1.55 -3.03 25.75
N ILE A 198 2.79 -2.72 25.34
CA ILE A 198 3.64 -3.63 24.54
C ILE A 198 3.83 -4.97 25.24
N LYS A 199 3.92 -4.97 26.58
CA LYS A 199 4.10 -6.19 27.39
C LYS A 199 2.87 -7.10 27.35
N GLU A 200 1.66 -6.56 27.33
CA GLU A 200 0.42 -7.33 27.24
C GLU A 200 0.24 -7.96 25.86
N ALA A 201 0.60 -7.23 24.79
CA ALA A 201 0.60 -7.76 23.44
C ALA A 201 1.61 -8.91 23.26
N GLU A 202 2.78 -8.80 23.88
CA GLU A 202 3.82 -9.84 23.87
C GLU A 202 3.37 -11.09 24.64
N ALA A 203 2.75 -10.94 25.79
CA ALA A 203 2.25 -12.06 26.60
C ALA A 203 1.10 -12.81 25.91
N GLU A 204 0.22 -12.10 25.19
CA GLU A 204 -0.87 -12.72 24.43
C GLU A 204 -0.36 -13.48 23.19
N GLN A 205 0.68 -12.97 22.54
CA GLN A 205 1.32 -13.64 21.42
C GLN A 205 2.08 -14.90 21.85
N GLU A 206 2.72 -14.90 23.01
CA GLU A 206 3.41 -16.06 23.55
C GLU A 206 2.43 -17.19 23.92
N LYS A 207 1.27 -16.85 24.50
CA LYS A 207 0.17 -17.80 24.76
C LYS A 207 -0.39 -18.41 23.48
N ARG A 208 -0.53 -17.62 22.41
CA ARG A 208 -1.00 -18.11 21.09
C ARG A 208 0.00 -19.08 20.47
N THR A 209 1.29 -18.74 20.49
CA THR A 209 2.36 -19.60 19.94
C THR A 209 2.44 -20.94 20.70
N SER A 210 2.34 -20.92 22.01
CA SER A 210 2.30 -22.14 22.85
C SER A 210 1.08 -23.01 22.54
N ARG A 211 -0.10 -22.43 22.30
CA ARG A 211 -1.29 -23.19 21.91
C ARG A 211 -1.14 -23.85 20.53
N MET A 212 -0.57 -23.16 19.54
CA MET A 212 -0.33 -23.73 18.21
C MET A 212 0.68 -24.87 18.23
N THR A 213 1.75 -24.77 19.05
CA THR A 213 2.76 -25.84 19.19
C THR A 213 2.15 -27.08 19.87
N ARG A 214 1.30 -26.91 20.88
CA ARG A 214 0.59 -28.03 21.51
C ARG A 214 -0.45 -28.71 20.60
N ALA A 215 -1.09 -27.97 19.72
CA ALA A 215 -2.01 -28.53 18.74
C ALA A 215 -1.29 -29.35 17.65
N ARG A 216 -0.09 -28.92 17.24
CA ARG A 216 0.75 -29.62 16.26
C ARG A 216 1.35 -30.95 16.80
N ASN A 217 1.59 -31.03 18.09
CA ASN A 217 2.16 -32.23 18.72
C ASN A 217 1.10 -33.27 19.13
N ARG A 218 -0.19 -33.01 18.87
CA ARG A 218 -1.32 -33.91 19.12
C ARG A 218 -1.97 -34.49 17.87
N ALA A 219 -1.50 -34.07 16.68
CA ALA A 219 -1.89 -34.61 15.36
C ALA A 219 -0.74 -35.44 14.78
#